data_56ba7603752038d85ce003d59d7135a5
#
_entry.id   56ba7603752038d85ce003d59d7135a5
#
_cell.length_a   1.000
_cell.length_b   1.000
_cell.length_c   1.000
_cell.angle_alpha   90.00
_cell.angle_beta   90.00
_cell.angle_gamma   90.00
#
_symmetry.space_group_name_H-M   'P 1'
#
loop_
_entity.id
_entity.type
_entity.pdbx_description
1 polymer ?
#
loop_
_entity_poly.entity_id
_entity_poly.type
_entity_poly.pdbx_seq_one_letter_code
_entity_poly.pdbx_strand_id
1 'polypeptide(L)'
;MNFIETQLNENLLVDLSENDKKNQQSISKHIHNPKPIDNTSKLADAFKLRGPSCGLIVIDNFYNNAQNTRDYILTQDFSVRGNFPGQRTISYANEHLKTIIQEYVYPFGGKITEFPIPDLKDEPKKEVYNGSFQYTTSRERSWIHTDSWNNWAGVLYLTPDAPLSAGTAFYRFKNGEYSEEDAKILNTKDQTDSCSQDLTKWEQVDKVGNVFNRLILFNSKRFHMSMDYFGDTKENGRLFQVFFFSTER
;
A
#
# COMPACT_ATOMS: atom_id res chain seq x y z
N MET A 1 -13.63 22.71 5.14
CA MET A 1 -14.59 22.39 4.08
C MET A 1 -14.57 23.52 3.07
N ASN A 2 -14.41 23.27 1.82
CA ASN A 2 -14.36 24.23 0.69
C ASN A 2 -13.04 24.97 0.45
N PHE A 3 -11.93 24.27 0.31
CA PHE A 3 -10.71 24.90 -0.23
C PHE A 3 -10.15 24.22 -1.49
N ILE A 4 -10.68 23.08 -1.89
CA ILE A 4 -10.20 22.34 -3.07
C ILE A 4 -11.09 22.53 -4.30
N GLU A 5 -12.36 22.84 -4.13
CA GLU A 5 -13.27 23.03 -5.29
C GLU A 5 -13.13 24.37 -6.01
N THR A 6 -12.61 25.41 -5.35
CA THR A 6 -12.60 26.75 -5.93
C THR A 6 -11.37 27.09 -6.76
N GLN A 7 -10.26 26.34 -6.63
CA GLN A 7 -9.04 26.60 -7.42
C GLN A 7 -8.87 25.75 -8.67
N LEU A 8 -9.70 24.74 -8.88
CA LEU A 8 -9.64 23.90 -10.08
C LEU A 8 -10.46 24.43 -11.25
N ASN A 9 -11.34 25.42 -11.03
CA ASN A 9 -12.28 25.87 -12.06
C ASN A 9 -11.93 27.18 -12.77
N GLU A 10 -10.96 27.95 -12.33
CA GLU A 10 -10.71 29.25 -12.95
C GLU A 10 -9.43 29.36 -13.81
N ASN A 11 -8.55 28.38 -13.80
CA ASN A 11 -7.28 28.44 -14.54
C ASN A 11 -7.10 27.39 -15.64
N LEU A 12 -8.13 26.65 -16.03
CA LEU A 12 -8.05 25.62 -17.07
C LEU A 12 -8.95 25.86 -18.28
N LEU A 13 -9.48 27.08 -18.45
CA LEU A 13 -10.03 27.50 -19.71
C LEU A 13 -8.89 28.08 -20.57
N VAL A 14 -7.99 27.23 -21.03
CA VAL A 14 -7.19 27.52 -22.22
C VAL A 14 -8.20 27.57 -23.37
N ASP A 15 -8.33 28.75 -23.94
CA ASP A 15 -9.14 28.94 -25.15
C ASP A 15 -8.44 28.19 -26.30
N LEU A 16 -8.83 26.93 -26.48
CA LEU A 16 -8.24 26.04 -27.47
C LEU A 16 -8.56 26.62 -28.85
N SER A 17 -7.52 26.86 -29.63
CA SER A 17 -7.64 27.24 -31.02
C SER A 17 -8.52 26.22 -31.79
N GLU A 18 -9.15 26.66 -32.90
CA GLU A 18 -9.94 25.75 -33.74
C GLU A 18 -9.14 24.52 -34.22
N ASN A 19 -7.82 24.67 -34.39
CA ASN A 19 -6.93 23.57 -34.73
C ASN A 19 -6.76 22.56 -33.57
N ASP A 20 -6.71 23.04 -32.32
CA ASP A 20 -6.60 22.16 -31.15
C ASP A 20 -7.91 21.39 -30.94
N LYS A 21 -9.05 22.00 -31.18
CA LYS A 21 -10.37 21.33 -31.16
C LYS A 21 -10.46 20.23 -32.22
N LYS A 22 -9.93 20.47 -33.44
CA LYS A 22 -9.86 19.46 -34.49
C LYS A 22 -8.89 18.34 -34.16
N ASN A 23 -7.76 18.64 -33.55
CA ASN A 23 -6.80 17.67 -33.10
C ASN A 23 -7.36 16.80 -31.97
N GLN A 24 -8.05 17.37 -30.99
CA GLN A 24 -8.74 16.60 -29.95
C GLN A 24 -9.83 15.68 -30.52
N GLN A 25 -10.60 16.12 -31.50
CA GLN A 25 -11.58 15.26 -32.19
C GLN A 25 -10.92 14.17 -33.02
N SER A 26 -9.76 14.43 -33.61
CA SER A 26 -8.96 13.41 -34.31
C SER A 26 -8.39 12.38 -33.36
N ILE A 27 -7.83 12.79 -32.23
CA ILE A 27 -7.30 11.91 -31.18
C ILE A 27 -8.41 11.05 -30.60
N SER A 28 -9.60 11.61 -30.32
CA SER A 28 -10.73 10.85 -29.78
C SER A 28 -11.24 9.76 -30.73
N LYS A 29 -11.05 9.91 -32.04
CA LYS A 29 -11.39 8.86 -33.04
C LYS A 29 -10.40 7.69 -33.05
N HIS A 30 -9.18 7.89 -32.54
CA HIS A 30 -8.14 6.86 -32.47
C HIS A 30 -7.99 6.24 -31.07
N ILE A 31 -8.66 6.82 -30.06
CA ILE A 31 -8.80 6.14 -28.78
C ILE A 31 -9.82 5.01 -28.96
N HIS A 32 -9.34 3.82 -29.18
CA HIS A 32 -10.19 2.64 -29.13
C HIS A 32 -10.75 2.54 -27.71
N ASN A 33 -12.04 2.85 -27.56
CA ASN A 33 -12.77 2.36 -26.41
C ASN A 33 -12.56 0.86 -26.34
N PRO A 34 -12.06 0.30 -25.23
CA PRO A 34 -11.93 -1.14 -25.10
C PRO A 34 -13.28 -1.75 -25.45
N LYS A 35 -13.31 -2.69 -26.43
CA LYS A 35 -14.52 -3.42 -26.74
C LYS A 35 -15.09 -3.98 -25.44
N PRO A 36 -16.40 -3.94 -25.22
CA PRO A 36 -16.99 -4.62 -24.07
C PRO A 36 -16.46 -6.05 -24.05
N ILE A 37 -15.86 -6.45 -22.93
CA ILE A 37 -15.38 -7.80 -22.74
C ILE A 37 -16.61 -8.71 -22.84
N ASP A 38 -16.54 -9.74 -23.69
CA ASP A 38 -17.60 -10.72 -23.83
C ASP A 38 -17.90 -11.33 -22.45
N ASN A 39 -19.13 -11.17 -21.99
CA ASN A 39 -19.58 -11.56 -20.67
C ASN A 39 -19.71 -13.08 -20.48
N THR A 40 -19.30 -13.89 -21.44
CA THR A 40 -19.48 -15.35 -21.40
C THR A 40 -18.38 -16.09 -20.63
N SER A 41 -17.28 -15.43 -20.23
CA SER A 41 -16.22 -16.09 -19.47
C SER A 41 -16.31 -15.78 -17.96
N LYS A 42 -16.09 -16.80 -17.12
CA LYS A 42 -15.99 -16.65 -15.66
C LYS A 42 -14.91 -15.66 -15.21
N LEU A 43 -13.89 -15.46 -16.06
CA LEU A 43 -12.89 -14.42 -15.87
C LEU A 43 -13.47 -13.02 -16.09
N ALA A 44 -14.37 -12.85 -17.06
CA ALA A 44 -15.04 -11.58 -17.29
C ALA A 44 -15.87 -11.15 -16.08
N ASP A 45 -16.44 -12.09 -15.32
CA ASP A 45 -17.18 -11.74 -14.08
C ASP A 45 -16.24 -11.23 -12.97
N ALA A 46 -15.02 -11.71 -12.90
CA ALA A 46 -13.99 -11.20 -12.00
C ALA A 46 -13.49 -9.81 -12.43
N PHE A 47 -13.58 -9.47 -13.71
CA PHE A 47 -13.18 -8.20 -14.30
C PHE A 47 -14.35 -7.29 -14.69
N LYS A 48 -15.59 -7.67 -14.46
CA LYS A 48 -16.83 -6.86 -14.64
C LYS A 48 -16.86 -5.57 -13.83
N LEU A 49 -15.87 -5.29 -13.36
CA LEU A 49 -15.56 -4.21 -12.64
C LEU A 49 -15.32 -3.08 -13.53
N ARG A 50 -16.21 -2.14 -13.63
CA ARG A 50 -15.65 -1.43 -12.57
C ARG A 50 -14.60 -0.47 -12.98
N GLY A 51 -14.48 0.14 -14.06
CA GLY A 51 -13.56 1.23 -14.35
C GLY A 51 -12.06 0.93 -14.03
N PRO A 52 -11.17 1.88 -14.20
CA PRO A 52 -9.75 1.70 -13.88
C PRO A 52 -9.57 1.38 -12.40
N SER A 53 -8.82 0.31 -12.10
CA SER A 53 -8.46 -0.06 -10.74
C SER A 53 -7.20 0.67 -10.31
N CYS A 54 -7.20 1.25 -9.11
CA CYS A 54 -6.01 1.82 -8.52
C CYS A 54 -5.27 0.75 -7.72
N GLY A 55 -4.05 0.43 -8.12
CA GLY A 55 -3.24 -0.58 -7.43
C GLY A 55 -2.24 0.01 -6.42
N LEU A 56 -2.01 1.32 -6.46
CA LEU A 56 -1.04 2.02 -5.61
C LEU A 56 -1.40 3.51 -5.49
N ILE A 57 -1.43 4.02 -4.27
CA ILE A 57 -1.59 5.43 -3.94
C ILE A 57 -0.36 5.86 -3.14
N VAL A 58 0.24 6.99 -3.48
CA VAL A 58 1.39 7.58 -2.78
C VAL A 58 0.99 8.95 -2.26
N ILE A 59 1.15 9.18 -0.95
CA ILE A 59 0.75 10.41 -0.26
C ILE A 59 1.95 10.91 0.52
N ASP A 60 2.45 12.07 0.17
CA ASP A 60 3.52 12.74 0.92
C ASP A 60 2.94 13.64 2.01
N ASN A 61 3.70 13.85 3.08
CA ASN A 61 3.33 14.69 4.22
C ASN A 61 2.01 14.25 4.90
N PHE A 62 1.85 12.94 5.11
CA PHE A 62 0.61 12.37 5.63
C PHE A 62 0.26 12.88 7.04
N TYR A 63 1.21 12.86 7.97
CA TYR A 63 1.02 13.47 9.30
C TYR A 63 1.43 14.93 9.30
N ASN A 64 0.61 15.78 9.92
CA ASN A 64 0.93 17.20 10.11
C ASN A 64 2.18 17.40 10.96
N ASN A 65 2.45 16.49 11.89
CA ASN A 65 3.62 16.53 12.77
C ASN A 65 4.25 15.14 12.91
N ALA A 66 4.85 14.67 11.83
CA ALA A 66 5.43 13.33 11.73
C ALA A 66 6.62 13.15 12.70
N GLN A 67 7.40 14.21 12.97
CA GLN A 67 8.52 14.13 13.89
C GLN A 67 8.05 13.88 15.33
N ASN A 68 7.04 14.60 15.80
CA ASN A 68 6.49 14.36 17.14
C ASN A 68 5.86 12.97 17.27
N THR A 69 5.19 12.50 16.20
CA THR A 69 4.66 11.13 16.17
C THR A 69 5.79 10.12 16.30
N ARG A 70 6.88 10.30 15.54
CA ARG A 70 8.06 9.44 15.62
C ARG A 70 8.67 9.47 17.03
N ASP A 71 8.92 10.65 17.58
CA ASP A 71 9.57 10.82 18.89
C ASP A 71 8.75 10.14 19.98
N TYR A 72 7.42 10.31 19.95
CA TYR A 72 6.53 9.62 20.87
C TYR A 72 6.58 8.10 20.71
N ILE A 73 6.50 7.59 19.48
CA ILE A 73 6.48 6.15 19.23
C ILE A 73 7.79 5.49 19.63
N LEU A 74 8.92 6.14 19.47
CA LEU A 74 10.22 5.61 19.91
C LEU A 74 10.33 5.45 21.44
N THR A 75 9.45 6.07 22.23
CA THR A 75 9.36 5.84 23.68
C THR A 75 8.51 4.63 24.05
N GLN A 76 7.75 4.07 23.10
CA GLN A 76 6.81 2.99 23.36
C GLN A 76 7.46 1.60 23.25
N ASP A 77 6.76 0.58 23.76
CA ASP A 77 7.19 -0.81 23.71
C ASP A 77 6.91 -1.42 22.34
N PHE A 78 7.92 -2.08 21.78
CA PHE A 78 7.84 -2.88 20.57
C PHE A 78 7.83 -4.36 20.94
N SER A 79 6.80 -4.81 21.64
CA SER A 79 6.73 -6.14 22.26
C SER A 79 5.86 -7.14 21.50
N VAL A 80 5.07 -6.68 20.51
CA VAL A 80 4.21 -7.57 19.72
C VAL A 80 5.07 -8.47 18.84
N ARG A 81 4.76 -9.77 18.87
CA ARG A 81 5.45 -10.80 18.09
C ARG A 81 4.51 -11.36 17.02
N GLY A 82 5.06 -11.75 15.89
CA GLY A 82 4.28 -12.33 14.78
C GLY A 82 5.19 -12.74 13.63
N ASN A 83 4.59 -13.17 12.53
CA ASN A 83 5.32 -13.53 11.31
C ASN A 83 5.61 -12.27 10.47
N PHE A 84 6.47 -11.41 10.98
CA PHE A 84 6.97 -10.22 10.32
C PHE A 84 8.39 -9.91 10.77
N PRO A 85 9.21 -9.24 9.96
CA PRO A 85 10.58 -8.89 10.35
C PRO A 85 10.58 -7.77 11.41
N GLY A 86 11.56 -7.80 12.30
CA GLY A 86 11.76 -6.75 13.30
C GLY A 86 10.80 -6.82 14.48
N GLN A 87 10.46 -5.67 15.04
CA GLN A 87 9.63 -5.54 16.22
C GLN A 87 8.49 -4.56 16.00
N ARG A 88 7.34 -4.81 16.64
CA ARG A 88 6.10 -4.08 16.42
C ARG A 88 5.48 -3.63 17.74
N THR A 89 4.84 -2.46 17.73
CA THR A 89 4.02 -1.96 18.85
C THR A 89 2.62 -2.59 18.80
N ILE A 90 1.84 -2.40 19.85
CA ILE A 90 0.38 -2.53 19.76
C ILE A 90 -0.18 -1.59 18.69
N SER A 91 -1.43 -1.80 18.31
CA SER A 91 -2.13 -0.93 17.35
C SER A 91 -2.43 0.46 17.93
N TYR A 92 -2.24 1.47 17.10
CA TYR A 92 -2.66 2.87 17.33
C TYR A 92 -3.77 3.28 16.34
N ALA A 93 -4.41 2.32 15.70
CA ALA A 93 -5.58 2.59 14.85
C ALA A 93 -6.72 3.21 15.65
N ASN A 94 -7.39 4.18 15.05
CA ASN A 94 -8.55 4.86 15.63
C ASN A 94 -9.46 5.39 14.52
N GLU A 95 -10.66 5.86 14.89
CA GLU A 95 -11.65 6.37 13.93
C GLU A 95 -11.16 7.61 13.17
N HIS A 96 -10.28 8.41 13.76
CA HIS A 96 -9.72 9.59 13.08
C HIS A 96 -8.79 9.17 11.92
N LEU A 97 -7.88 8.22 12.15
CA LEU A 97 -7.03 7.65 11.09
C LEU A 97 -7.86 6.99 9.98
N LYS A 98 -8.89 6.25 10.36
CA LYS A 98 -9.83 5.65 9.41
C LYS A 98 -10.47 6.72 8.52
N THR A 99 -10.96 7.81 9.12
CA THR A 99 -11.58 8.91 8.36
C THR A 99 -10.60 9.54 7.37
N ILE A 100 -9.37 9.82 7.79
CA ILE A 100 -8.35 10.39 6.91
C ILE A 100 -8.02 9.42 5.75
N ILE A 101 -7.78 8.16 6.05
CA ILE A 101 -7.46 7.15 5.02
C ILE A 101 -8.64 6.94 4.07
N GLN A 102 -9.89 7.00 4.58
CA GLN A 102 -11.11 6.92 3.77
C GLN A 102 -11.14 7.98 2.66
N GLU A 103 -10.72 9.20 2.94
CA GLU A 103 -10.70 10.27 1.94
C GLU A 103 -9.80 9.94 0.73
N TYR A 104 -8.65 9.30 0.98
CA TYR A 104 -7.73 8.92 -0.10
C TYR A 104 -8.19 7.69 -0.89
N VAL A 105 -8.80 6.72 -0.24
CA VAL A 105 -9.18 5.47 -0.92
C VAL A 105 -10.55 5.51 -1.56
N TYR A 106 -11.45 6.40 -1.11
CA TYR A 106 -12.84 6.46 -1.55
C TYR A 106 -13.02 6.51 -3.07
N PRO A 107 -12.26 7.32 -3.84
CA PRO A 107 -12.41 7.39 -5.29
C PRO A 107 -12.13 6.07 -6.00
N PHE A 108 -11.35 5.18 -5.39
CA PHE A 108 -10.86 3.94 -5.98
C PHE A 108 -11.55 2.69 -5.40
N GLY A 109 -11.69 2.65 -4.08
CA GLY A 109 -12.19 1.49 -3.33
C GLY A 109 -13.62 1.64 -2.81
N GLY A 110 -14.18 2.85 -2.81
CA GLY A 110 -15.43 3.15 -2.12
C GLY A 110 -15.24 3.28 -0.60
N LYS A 111 -16.28 2.98 0.17
CA LYS A 111 -16.22 3.08 1.63
C LYS A 111 -15.34 1.99 2.23
N ILE A 112 -14.66 2.34 3.31
CA ILE A 112 -13.98 1.36 4.18
C ILE A 112 -15.05 0.54 4.90
N THR A 113 -15.06 -0.76 4.65
CA THR A 113 -15.98 -1.72 5.25
C THR A 113 -15.41 -2.36 6.50
N GLU A 114 -14.08 -2.51 6.56
CA GLU A 114 -13.37 -3.08 7.70
C GLU A 114 -12.09 -2.27 7.94
N PHE A 115 -11.95 -1.72 9.15
CA PHE A 115 -10.75 -1.04 9.63
C PHE A 115 -10.53 -1.47 11.08
N PRO A 116 -9.74 -2.52 11.33
CA PRO A 116 -9.56 -3.04 12.67
C PRO A 116 -8.99 -1.97 13.62
N ILE A 117 -9.72 -1.70 14.70
CA ILE A 117 -9.35 -0.79 15.78
C ILE A 117 -9.27 -1.62 17.06
N PRO A 118 -8.22 -1.46 17.89
CA PRO A 118 -8.12 -2.20 19.14
C PRO A 118 -9.23 -1.79 20.11
N ASP A 119 -9.93 -2.77 20.65
CA ASP A 119 -10.77 -2.53 21.84
C ASP A 119 -9.90 -2.58 23.10
N LEU A 120 -9.79 -1.44 23.75
CA LEU A 120 -8.98 -1.34 24.97
C LEU A 120 -9.61 -2.02 26.18
N LYS A 121 -10.88 -2.46 26.06
CA LYS A 121 -11.63 -3.11 27.13
C LYS A 121 -11.59 -4.64 27.04
N ASP A 122 -11.22 -5.20 25.88
CA ASP A 122 -11.18 -6.66 25.70
C ASP A 122 -9.99 -7.28 26.45
N GLU A 123 -10.28 -8.30 27.25
CA GLU A 123 -9.30 -9.19 27.86
C GLU A 123 -9.70 -10.67 27.60
N PRO A 124 -8.85 -11.49 26.95
CA PRO A 124 -7.54 -11.15 26.42
C PRO A 124 -7.62 -10.28 25.15
N LYS A 125 -6.72 -9.32 25.02
CA LYS A 125 -6.67 -8.42 23.88
C LYS A 125 -6.47 -9.18 22.59
N LYS A 126 -7.43 -9.06 21.67
CA LYS A 126 -7.25 -9.57 20.31
C LYS A 126 -6.10 -8.80 19.65
N GLU A 127 -5.15 -9.53 19.07
CA GLU A 127 -4.07 -8.89 18.33
C GLU A 127 -4.63 -8.14 17.11
N VAL A 128 -4.41 -6.84 17.08
CA VAL A 128 -4.75 -5.96 15.97
C VAL A 128 -3.45 -5.39 15.43
N TYR A 129 -3.15 -5.68 14.16
CA TYR A 129 -1.93 -5.18 13.50
C TYR A 129 -2.14 -3.90 12.72
N ASN A 130 -3.40 -3.60 12.34
CA ASN A 130 -3.72 -2.35 11.66
C ASN A 130 -3.34 -1.15 12.52
N GLY A 131 -2.58 -0.20 11.98
CA GLY A 131 -2.12 0.99 12.69
C GLY A 131 -0.95 0.78 13.65
N SER A 132 -0.34 -0.42 13.71
CA SER A 132 0.85 -0.66 14.52
C SER A 132 2.08 -0.01 13.89
N PHE A 133 3.01 0.44 14.75
CA PHE A 133 4.34 0.86 14.31
C PHE A 133 5.31 -0.30 14.39
N GLN A 134 6.22 -0.35 13.43
CA GLN A 134 7.21 -1.41 13.33
C GLN A 134 8.56 -0.81 12.98
N TYR A 135 9.62 -1.37 13.54
CA TYR A 135 10.95 -1.08 13.05
C TYR A 135 11.70 -2.35 12.64
N THR A 136 12.57 -2.19 11.67
CA THR A 136 13.54 -3.19 11.23
C THR A 136 14.92 -2.59 11.17
N THR A 137 15.94 -3.42 11.32
CA THR A 137 17.35 -3.06 11.24
C THR A 137 18.05 -3.85 10.15
N SER A 138 19.33 -3.61 9.91
CA SER A 138 20.13 -4.35 8.94
C SER A 138 20.25 -5.86 9.24
N ARG A 139 19.77 -6.30 10.39
CA ARG A 139 19.82 -7.72 10.82
C ARG A 139 18.66 -8.55 10.29
N GLU A 140 17.53 -7.92 9.96
CA GLU A 140 16.35 -8.61 9.46
C GLU A 140 16.49 -8.92 7.97
N ARG A 141 15.65 -9.85 7.52
CA ARG A 141 15.50 -10.20 6.10
C ARG A 141 14.05 -10.02 5.69
N SER A 142 13.87 -9.61 4.46
CA SER A 142 12.56 -9.51 3.84
C SER A 142 12.35 -10.66 2.85
N TRP A 143 11.10 -10.85 2.47
CA TRP A 143 10.68 -11.82 1.45
C TRP A 143 9.51 -11.25 0.66
N ILE A 144 9.29 -11.76 -0.54
CA ILE A 144 8.16 -11.39 -1.37
C ILE A 144 6.92 -12.11 -0.85
N HIS A 145 5.85 -11.36 -0.57
CA HIS A 145 4.59 -11.87 -0.02
C HIS A 145 3.39 -11.03 -0.46
N THR A 146 2.20 -11.48 -0.07
CA THR A 146 0.94 -10.72 -0.15
C THR A 146 0.31 -10.65 1.23
N ASP A 147 -0.50 -9.61 1.47
CA ASP A 147 -1.32 -9.46 2.69
C ASP A 147 -2.77 -9.83 2.38
N SER A 148 -3.04 -11.09 2.12
CA SER A 148 -4.21 -11.59 1.38
C SER A 148 -5.56 -11.50 2.09
N TRP A 149 -5.61 -11.20 3.40
CA TRP A 149 -6.86 -11.16 4.18
C TRP A 149 -7.62 -9.82 4.12
N ASN A 150 -7.01 -8.77 3.64
CA ASN A 150 -7.63 -7.48 3.37
C ASN A 150 -7.52 -7.16 1.89
N ASN A 151 -8.20 -6.13 1.41
CA ASN A 151 -7.97 -5.68 0.02
C ASN A 151 -7.04 -4.46 -0.09
N TRP A 152 -6.71 -3.81 1.03
CA TRP A 152 -5.71 -2.77 1.12
C TRP A 152 -4.67 -3.06 2.19
N ALA A 153 -3.43 -2.78 1.86
CA ALA A 153 -2.32 -2.67 2.80
C ALA A 153 -1.65 -1.30 2.66
N GLY A 154 -0.98 -0.85 3.71
CA GLY A 154 -0.29 0.43 3.68
C GLY A 154 0.96 0.46 4.54
N VAL A 155 1.89 1.32 4.13
CA VAL A 155 3.13 1.60 4.87
C VAL A 155 3.38 3.10 4.90
N LEU A 156 3.49 3.66 6.09
CA LEU A 156 3.88 5.05 6.32
C LEU A 156 5.32 5.09 6.85
N TYR A 157 6.24 5.64 6.08
CA TYR A 157 7.65 5.70 6.46
C TYR A 157 7.93 6.84 7.45
N LEU A 158 8.67 6.54 8.52
CA LEU A 158 8.91 7.48 9.62
C LEU A 158 10.39 7.57 10.06
N THR A 159 11.32 7.18 9.21
CA THR A 159 12.75 7.44 9.47
C THR A 159 13.20 8.64 8.65
N PRO A 160 13.61 9.76 9.26
CA PRO A 160 14.27 10.86 8.56
C PRO A 160 15.54 10.36 7.87
N ASP A 161 15.90 10.98 6.73
CA ASP A 161 17.13 10.70 5.99
C ASP A 161 17.37 9.22 5.66
N ALA A 162 16.30 8.42 5.60
CA ALA A 162 16.36 7.02 5.21
C ALA A 162 16.88 6.88 3.77
N PRO A 163 17.67 5.83 3.46
CA PRO A 163 18.01 5.54 2.08
C PRO A 163 16.74 5.38 1.22
N LEU A 164 16.65 6.10 0.12
CA LEU A 164 15.49 5.99 -0.80
C LEU A 164 15.30 4.56 -1.30
N SER A 165 16.39 3.79 -1.39
CA SER A 165 16.36 2.39 -1.77
C SER A 165 15.62 1.50 -0.78
N ALA A 166 15.53 1.92 0.51
CA ALA A 166 14.91 1.15 1.60
C ALA A 166 13.38 1.28 1.67
N GLY A 167 12.73 1.45 0.54
CA GLY A 167 11.29 1.58 0.42
C GLY A 167 10.55 0.24 0.32
N THR A 168 9.56 0.19 -0.57
CA THR A 168 8.78 -1.00 -0.89
C THR A 168 8.82 -1.25 -2.40
N ALA A 169 9.11 -2.47 -2.81
CA ALA A 169 9.04 -2.89 -4.21
C ALA A 169 7.90 -3.89 -4.43
N PHE A 170 7.36 -3.86 -5.64
CA PHE A 170 6.26 -4.71 -6.09
C PHE A 170 6.74 -5.62 -7.21
N TYR A 171 6.22 -6.83 -7.23
CA TYR A 171 6.73 -7.89 -8.08
C TYR A 171 5.59 -8.59 -8.82
N ARG A 172 5.94 -9.22 -9.93
CA ARG A 172 5.15 -10.26 -10.57
C ARG A 172 6.04 -11.48 -10.83
N PHE A 173 5.41 -12.63 -10.97
CA PHE A 173 6.12 -13.83 -11.35
C PHE A 173 6.60 -13.73 -12.80
N LYS A 174 7.84 -14.11 -13.07
CA LYS A 174 8.31 -14.22 -14.44
C LYS A 174 7.46 -15.26 -15.17
N ASN A 175 7.08 -14.98 -16.42
CA ASN A 175 6.22 -15.80 -17.26
C ASN A 175 4.72 -15.81 -16.90
N GLY A 176 4.28 -14.93 -15.98
CA GLY A 176 2.86 -14.70 -15.70
C GLY A 176 2.15 -15.74 -14.84
N GLU A 177 2.73 -16.94 -14.70
CA GLU A 177 2.15 -18.02 -13.92
C GLU A 177 3.20 -18.64 -12.99
N TYR A 178 2.82 -18.93 -11.76
CA TYR A 178 3.59 -19.74 -10.84
C TYR A 178 2.98 -21.14 -10.75
N SER A 179 3.81 -22.15 -10.54
CA SER A 179 3.36 -23.54 -10.43
C SER A 179 2.46 -23.74 -9.20
N GLU A 180 1.68 -24.83 -9.18
CA GLU A 180 0.90 -25.20 -7.98
C GLU A 180 1.80 -25.38 -6.76
N GLU A 181 3.04 -25.82 -6.97
CA GLU A 181 4.04 -25.97 -5.93
C GLU A 181 4.50 -24.62 -5.38
N ASP A 182 4.79 -23.65 -6.26
CA ASP A 182 5.10 -22.27 -5.87
C ASP A 182 3.93 -21.63 -5.12
N ALA A 183 2.69 -21.87 -5.54
CA ALA A 183 1.49 -21.38 -4.87
C ALA A 183 1.33 -21.98 -3.47
N LYS A 184 1.64 -23.27 -3.28
CA LYS A 184 1.62 -23.91 -1.96
C LYS A 184 2.67 -23.29 -1.04
N ILE A 185 3.86 -23.06 -1.54
CA ILE A 185 4.97 -22.45 -0.79
C ILE A 185 4.65 -21.03 -0.37
N LEU A 186 4.09 -20.21 -1.29
CA LEU A 186 3.70 -18.83 -1.00
C LEU A 186 2.57 -18.73 0.04
N ASN A 187 1.75 -19.77 0.17
CA ASN A 187 0.65 -19.84 1.13
C ASN A 187 1.02 -20.52 2.45
N THR A 188 2.24 -21.06 2.61
CA THR A 188 2.67 -21.65 3.87
C THR A 188 3.17 -20.57 4.83
N LYS A 189 3.00 -20.81 6.14
CA LYS A 189 3.55 -19.94 7.20
C LYS A 189 5.06 -19.87 7.18
N ASP A 190 5.71 -20.83 6.54
CA ASP A 190 7.16 -20.94 6.42
C ASP A 190 7.61 -20.43 5.05
N GLN A 191 7.47 -19.11 4.84
CA GLN A 191 7.84 -18.43 3.61
C GLN A 191 9.36 -18.22 3.46
N THR A 192 10.15 -18.79 4.36
CA THR A 192 11.57 -18.45 4.48
C THR A 192 12.47 -19.14 3.47
N ASP A 193 12.04 -20.24 2.84
CA ASP A 193 13.00 -21.16 2.20
C ASP A 193 12.88 -21.37 0.70
N SER A 194 12.10 -20.54 -0.05
CA SER A 194 11.98 -20.94 -1.43
C SER A 194 11.75 -19.80 -2.42
N CYS A 195 10.60 -19.84 -3.06
CA CYS A 195 10.20 -18.98 -4.14
C CYS A 195 10.17 -17.49 -3.74
N SER A 196 9.78 -17.17 -2.50
CA SER A 196 9.64 -15.81 -2.00
C SER A 196 10.98 -15.05 -1.82
N GLN A 197 12.10 -15.78 -1.74
CA GLN A 197 13.44 -15.19 -1.66
C GLN A 197 14.26 -15.40 -2.95
N ASP A 198 13.82 -16.27 -3.84
CA ASP A 198 14.49 -16.49 -5.12
C ASP A 198 14.10 -15.42 -6.14
N LEU A 199 14.77 -14.29 -6.10
CA LEU A 199 14.53 -13.16 -7.00
C LEU A 199 14.71 -13.50 -8.48
N THR A 200 15.30 -14.65 -8.83
CA THR A 200 15.41 -15.08 -10.23
C THR A 200 14.06 -15.43 -10.85
N LYS A 201 13.08 -15.80 -10.01
CA LYS A 201 11.70 -16.11 -10.39
C LYS A 201 10.81 -14.87 -10.57
N TRP A 202 11.22 -13.71 -10.07
CA TRP A 202 10.42 -12.50 -9.98
C TRP A 202 10.91 -11.40 -10.91
N GLU A 203 9.97 -10.59 -11.36
CA GLU A 203 10.22 -9.35 -12.06
C GLU A 203 9.67 -8.19 -11.22
N GLN A 204 10.52 -7.21 -10.91
CA GLN A 204 10.09 -6.00 -10.23
C GLN A 204 9.30 -5.13 -11.19
N VAL A 205 8.06 -4.80 -10.82
CA VAL A 205 7.17 -3.99 -11.66
C VAL A 205 7.05 -2.54 -11.19
N ASP A 206 7.18 -2.31 -9.86
CA ASP A 206 7.15 -0.97 -9.26
C ASP A 206 8.11 -0.90 -8.08
N LYS A 207 8.53 0.30 -7.73
CA LYS A 207 9.27 0.59 -6.51
C LYS A 207 8.93 1.98 -5.99
N VAL A 208 8.63 2.09 -4.69
CA VAL A 208 8.41 3.38 -4.02
C VAL A 208 9.52 3.61 -3.01
N GLY A 209 10.15 4.78 -3.08
CA GLY A 209 11.25 5.16 -2.18
C GLY A 209 10.77 5.42 -0.75
N ASN A 210 11.66 5.12 0.22
CA ASN A 210 11.46 5.47 1.62
C ASN A 210 11.69 6.98 1.78
N VAL A 211 10.60 7.74 1.83
CA VAL A 211 10.61 9.17 2.10
C VAL A 211 9.92 9.41 3.42
N PHE A 212 10.53 10.20 4.29
CA PHE A 212 9.95 10.53 5.59
C PHE A 212 8.54 11.11 5.44
N ASN A 213 7.59 10.61 6.24
CA ASN A 213 6.18 10.99 6.22
C ASN A 213 5.43 10.70 4.91
N ARG A 214 5.91 9.74 4.13
CA ARG A 214 5.21 9.21 2.95
C ARG A 214 4.38 8.00 3.33
N LEU A 215 3.07 8.07 3.09
CA LEU A 215 2.17 6.92 3.13
C LEU A 215 2.05 6.33 1.73
N ILE A 216 2.19 5.03 1.63
CA ILE A 216 1.77 4.26 0.45
C ILE A 216 0.61 3.36 0.84
N LEU A 217 -0.43 3.35 0.00
CA LEU A 217 -1.56 2.42 0.11
C LEU A 217 -1.61 1.60 -1.17
N PHE A 218 -1.76 0.31 -1.07
CA PHE A 218 -1.73 -0.58 -2.22
C PHE A 218 -2.67 -1.76 -2.07
N ASN A 219 -3.04 -2.36 -3.20
CA ASN A 219 -3.82 -3.59 -3.20
C ASN A 219 -3.00 -4.70 -2.50
N SER A 220 -3.51 -5.22 -1.40
CA SER A 220 -2.85 -6.19 -0.53
C SER A 220 -2.48 -7.50 -1.22
N LYS A 221 -3.16 -7.83 -2.33
CA LYS A 221 -2.87 -9.02 -3.15
C LYS A 221 -1.68 -8.84 -4.09
N ARG A 222 -1.12 -7.64 -4.21
CA ARG A 222 0.11 -7.43 -4.97
C ARG A 222 1.28 -8.06 -4.21
N PHE A 223 2.07 -8.85 -4.90
CA PHE A 223 3.35 -9.31 -4.37
C PHE A 223 4.26 -8.13 -4.10
N HIS A 224 4.74 -8.03 -2.87
CA HIS A 224 5.59 -6.92 -2.45
C HIS A 224 6.63 -7.36 -1.43
N MET A 225 7.63 -6.53 -1.26
CA MET A 225 8.72 -6.74 -0.31
C MET A 225 9.27 -5.41 0.18
N SER A 226 9.60 -5.31 1.46
CA SER A 226 10.46 -4.23 1.97
C SER A 226 11.87 -4.38 1.40
N MET A 227 12.44 -3.26 0.97
CA MET A 227 13.79 -3.22 0.38
C MET A 227 14.81 -2.73 1.42
N ASP A 228 16.06 -3.06 1.19
CA ASP A 228 17.26 -2.51 1.85
C ASP A 228 17.07 -2.11 3.32
N TYR A 229 17.21 -3.05 4.23
CA TYR A 229 17.18 -2.74 5.65
C TYR A 229 18.47 -2.07 6.10
N PHE A 230 18.35 -1.14 7.03
CA PHE A 230 19.45 -0.30 7.50
C PHE A 230 19.35 -0.02 9.00
N GLY A 231 20.42 0.56 9.54
CA GLY A 231 20.51 0.86 10.97
C GLY A 231 20.69 -0.38 11.84
N ASP A 232 20.84 -0.20 13.13
CA ASP A 232 21.10 -1.25 14.12
C ASP A 232 20.24 -1.10 15.39
N THR A 233 19.53 0.02 15.52
CA THR A 233 18.60 0.32 16.63
C THR A 233 17.26 0.80 16.11
N LYS A 234 16.26 0.95 16.97
CA LYS A 234 14.95 1.50 16.61
C LYS A 234 15.02 2.99 16.22
N GLU A 235 16.03 3.71 16.72
CA GLU A 235 16.23 5.13 16.46
C GLU A 235 16.81 5.38 15.07
N ASN A 236 17.71 4.55 14.59
CA ASN A 236 18.36 4.71 13.29
C ASN A 236 17.97 3.67 12.24
N GLY A 237 17.12 2.71 12.61
CA GLY A 237 16.58 1.70 11.71
C GLY A 237 15.38 2.21 10.90
N ARG A 238 14.79 1.32 10.12
CA ARG A 238 13.62 1.60 9.30
C ARG A 238 12.36 1.54 10.16
N LEU A 239 11.91 2.70 10.66
CA LEU A 239 10.64 2.87 11.39
C LEU A 239 9.52 3.17 10.39
N PHE A 240 8.37 2.51 10.56
CA PHE A 240 7.18 2.70 9.73
C PHE A 240 5.92 2.31 10.48
N GLN A 241 4.76 2.79 10.01
CA GLN A 241 3.45 2.34 10.47
C GLN A 241 2.80 1.48 9.39
N VAL A 242 2.10 0.43 9.78
CA VAL A 242 1.41 -0.47 8.85
C VAL A 242 -0.10 -0.30 8.95
N PHE A 243 -0.78 -0.47 7.81
CA PHE A 243 -2.23 -0.43 7.71
C PHE A 243 -2.75 -1.65 6.97
N PHE A 244 -3.87 -2.20 7.46
CA PHE A 244 -4.57 -3.34 6.87
C PHE A 244 -6.06 -3.12 7.01
N PHE A 245 -6.75 -2.93 5.88
CA PHE A 245 -8.17 -2.63 5.89
C PHE A 245 -8.85 -3.09 4.59
N SER A 246 -10.19 -3.10 4.59
CA SER A 246 -10.98 -3.48 3.42
C SER A 246 -11.96 -2.38 3.05
N THR A 247 -12.25 -2.27 1.75
CA THR A 247 -13.21 -1.36 1.16
C THR A 247 -14.27 -2.13 0.38
N GLU A 248 -15.31 -1.44 -0.10
CA GLU A 248 -16.42 -2.04 -0.88
C GLU A 248 -15.94 -2.64 -2.21
N ARG A 249 -14.82 -2.17 -2.75
CA ARG A 249 -14.26 -2.56 -4.05
C ARG A 249 -12.78 -2.85 -3.93
#